data_56abfa53212d84bb8daead4835ebde6d
#
_entry.id   56abfa53212d84bb8daead4835ebde6d
#
_cell.length_a   1.000
_cell.length_b   1.000
_cell.length_c   1.000
_cell.angle_alpha   90.00
_cell.angle_beta   90.00
_cell.angle_gamma   90.00
#
_symmetry.space_group_name_H-M   'P 1'
#
loop_
_entity.id
_entity.type
_entity.pdbx_description
1 polymer ?
#
loop_
_entity_poly.entity_id
_entity_poly.type
_entity_poly.pdbx_seq_one_letter_code
_entity_poly.pdbx_strand_id
1 'polypeptide(L)'
;IRDHRGHPDIAYGYYLRAVSAYRSVSEVDKDEGDTRKAETFLLEVINKFSGTDYALDASVKLNAIKNQRAAKELVIGKFYHDRKEFLAALTRYQNVVSEFPDSTYVEEALYRIIEVYVSLGLTQEARNTAVLLGHNFPASTWYFKAYEIVEGPLPRHITPKGGGIGRLNPFG
;
A
#
# COMPACT_ATOMS: atom_id res chain seq x y z
N ILE A 1 20.41 24.38 -12.93
CA ILE A 1 18.91 24.42 -12.88
C ILE A 1 18.43 25.87 -12.68
N ARG A 2 19.12 26.73 -11.90
CA ARG A 2 18.65 28.10 -11.63
C ARG A 2 18.76 29.03 -12.84
N ASP A 3 19.73 28.84 -13.74
CA ASP A 3 20.08 29.81 -14.79
C ASP A 3 19.44 29.55 -16.16
N HIS A 4 18.71 28.42 -16.36
CA HIS A 4 18.20 28.01 -17.67
C HIS A 4 16.73 27.50 -17.59
N ARG A 5 15.83 28.29 -17.03
CA ARG A 5 14.41 27.91 -16.83
C ARG A 5 13.63 27.59 -18.11
N GLY A 6 14.17 27.86 -19.28
CA GLY A 6 13.53 27.59 -20.59
C GLY A 6 14.26 26.56 -21.46
N HIS A 7 15.31 25.91 -20.95
CA HIS A 7 16.07 24.93 -21.74
C HIS A 7 15.28 23.60 -21.86
N PRO A 8 15.27 22.97 -23.05
CA PRO A 8 14.55 21.69 -23.26
C PRO A 8 15.03 20.55 -22.33
N ASP A 9 16.26 20.62 -21.83
CA ASP A 9 16.83 19.59 -20.96
C ASP A 9 16.54 19.81 -19.46
N ILE A 10 15.71 20.80 -19.10
CA ILE A 10 15.42 21.09 -17.69
C ILE A 10 14.71 19.90 -17.01
N ALA A 11 13.78 19.25 -17.72
CA ALA A 11 13.09 18.07 -17.23
C ALA A 11 14.05 16.93 -16.92
N TYR A 12 15.04 16.71 -17.79
CA TYR A 12 16.10 15.73 -17.60
C TYR A 12 16.96 16.03 -16.36
N GLY A 13 17.32 17.31 -16.12
CA GLY A 13 18.09 17.71 -14.94
C GLY A 13 17.34 17.42 -13.62
N TYR A 14 16.04 17.71 -13.56
CA TYR A 14 15.19 17.35 -12.41
C TYR A 14 15.10 15.84 -12.22
N TYR A 15 14.91 15.12 -13.32
CA TYR A 15 14.84 13.66 -13.30
C TYR A 15 16.14 13.03 -12.81
N LEU A 16 17.31 13.45 -13.30
CA LEU A 16 18.61 12.94 -12.83
C LEU A 16 18.81 13.16 -11.33
N ARG A 17 18.41 14.33 -10.80
CA ARG A 17 18.45 14.59 -9.36
C ARG A 17 17.58 13.62 -8.60
N ALA A 18 16.34 13.37 -9.07
CA ALA A 18 15.40 12.45 -8.41
C ALA A 18 15.90 11.01 -8.45
N VAL A 19 16.43 10.55 -9.58
CA VAL A 19 17.01 9.20 -9.73
C VAL A 19 18.25 9.03 -8.85
N SER A 20 19.10 10.05 -8.74
CA SER A 20 20.26 9.99 -7.84
C SER A 20 19.84 9.80 -6.38
N ALA A 21 18.83 10.55 -5.92
CA ALA A 21 18.28 10.40 -4.58
C ALA A 21 17.60 9.03 -4.39
N TYR A 22 16.87 8.55 -5.39
CA TYR A 22 16.25 7.23 -5.37
C TYR A 22 17.28 6.08 -5.21
N ARG A 23 18.40 6.17 -5.93
CA ARG A 23 19.49 5.18 -5.81
C ARG A 23 20.11 5.17 -4.42
N SER A 24 20.26 6.32 -3.78
CA SER A 24 20.76 6.39 -2.40
C SER A 24 19.86 5.65 -1.41
N VAL A 25 18.54 5.65 -1.62
CA VAL A 25 17.58 4.89 -0.80
C VAL A 25 17.75 3.38 -0.99
N SER A 26 18.12 2.94 -2.20
CA SER A 26 18.27 1.51 -2.54
C SER A 26 19.57 0.90 -2.03
N GLU A 27 20.64 1.67 -1.87
CA GLU A 27 21.99 1.17 -1.60
C GLU A 27 22.38 1.16 -0.11
N VAL A 28 21.77 2.02 0.71
CA VAL A 28 22.13 2.18 2.11
C VAL A 28 20.93 1.97 3.01
N ASP A 29 21.14 1.25 4.09
CA ASP A 29 20.16 0.91 5.09
C ASP A 29 19.50 2.17 5.71
N LYS A 30 18.51 2.78 4.96
CA LYS A 30 17.31 3.25 5.62
C LYS A 30 17.36 4.50 6.47
N ASP A 31 18.08 5.52 6.08
CA ASP A 31 17.79 6.85 6.64
C ASP A 31 16.44 7.34 6.07
N GLU A 32 15.48 7.50 6.95
CA GLU A 32 14.16 8.03 6.59
C GLU A 32 14.25 9.41 5.93
N GLY A 33 15.31 10.17 6.24
CA GLY A 33 15.61 11.45 5.62
C GLY A 33 15.93 11.35 4.13
N ASP A 34 16.69 10.36 3.71
CA ASP A 34 17.03 10.15 2.30
C ASP A 34 15.84 9.63 1.51
N THR A 35 15.01 8.77 2.13
CA THR A 35 13.75 8.32 1.54
C THR A 35 12.80 9.50 1.27
N ARG A 36 12.61 10.40 2.22
CA ARG A 36 11.79 11.63 2.05
C ARG A 36 12.32 12.57 0.98
N LYS A 37 13.65 12.72 0.86
CA LYS A 37 14.26 13.53 -0.22
C LYS A 37 13.97 12.92 -1.58
N ALA A 38 14.12 11.60 -1.73
CA ALA A 38 13.81 10.89 -2.97
C ALA A 38 12.33 11.06 -3.35
N GLU A 39 11.41 10.84 -2.41
CA GLU A 39 9.97 11.06 -2.63
C GLU A 39 9.67 12.49 -3.09
N THR A 40 10.25 13.50 -2.41
CA THR A 40 10.07 14.91 -2.75
C THR A 40 10.54 15.21 -4.17
N PHE A 41 11.72 14.75 -4.56
CA PHE A 41 12.26 15.00 -5.90
C PHE A 41 11.51 14.25 -7.00
N LEU A 42 11.05 13.02 -6.72
CA LEU A 42 10.21 12.28 -7.66
C LEU A 42 8.86 12.97 -7.87
N LEU A 43 8.21 13.41 -6.80
CA LEU A 43 6.96 14.18 -6.87
C LEU A 43 7.14 15.50 -7.64
N GLU A 44 8.29 16.17 -7.48
CA GLU A 44 8.58 17.39 -8.22
C GLU A 44 8.67 17.13 -9.73
N VAL A 45 9.27 16.01 -10.16
CA VAL A 45 9.31 15.61 -11.59
C VAL A 45 7.89 15.31 -12.09
N ILE A 46 7.11 14.53 -11.35
CA ILE A 46 5.75 14.13 -11.73
C ILE A 46 4.87 15.39 -11.94
N ASN A 47 4.92 16.32 -10.99
CA ASN A 47 4.05 17.50 -11.01
C ASN A 47 4.46 18.54 -12.05
N LYS A 48 5.78 18.79 -12.21
CA LYS A 48 6.27 19.83 -13.13
C LYS A 48 6.34 19.39 -14.58
N PHE A 49 6.50 18.11 -14.82
CA PHE A 49 6.71 17.54 -16.15
C PHE A 49 5.73 16.43 -16.48
N SER A 50 4.48 16.58 -16.03
CA SER A 50 3.40 15.62 -16.28
C SER A 50 3.25 15.35 -17.78
N GLY A 51 2.99 14.08 -18.14
CA GLY A 51 2.87 13.66 -19.54
C GLY A 51 4.20 13.35 -20.24
N THR A 52 5.34 13.49 -19.56
CA THR A 52 6.65 13.08 -20.10
C THR A 52 7.03 11.66 -19.61
N ASP A 53 7.91 10.99 -20.37
CA ASP A 53 8.48 9.70 -19.97
C ASP A 53 9.22 9.79 -18.63
N TYR A 54 9.82 10.94 -18.32
CA TYR A 54 10.46 11.20 -17.03
C TYR A 54 9.48 11.18 -15.87
N ALA A 55 8.27 11.75 -16.05
CA ALA A 55 7.24 11.74 -15.03
C ALA A 55 6.66 10.33 -14.84
N LEU A 56 6.51 9.58 -15.93
CA LEU A 56 6.05 8.19 -15.87
C LEU A 56 7.04 7.32 -15.08
N ASP A 57 8.32 7.37 -15.41
CA ASP A 57 9.36 6.61 -14.71
C ASP A 57 9.52 7.06 -13.25
N ALA A 58 9.42 8.36 -12.96
CA ALA A 58 9.41 8.88 -11.60
C ALA A 58 8.22 8.33 -10.78
N SER A 59 7.04 8.17 -11.39
CA SER A 59 5.87 7.58 -10.75
C SER A 59 6.10 6.10 -10.38
N VAL A 60 6.73 5.33 -11.26
CA VAL A 60 7.09 3.94 -10.99
C VAL A 60 8.04 3.85 -9.79
N LYS A 61 9.08 4.71 -9.74
CA LYS A 61 10.03 4.75 -8.63
C LYS A 61 9.39 5.19 -7.32
N LEU A 62 8.50 6.16 -7.36
CA LEU A 62 7.75 6.61 -6.19
C LEU A 62 6.88 5.49 -5.62
N ASN A 63 6.18 4.76 -6.49
CA ASN A 63 5.37 3.61 -6.08
C ASN A 63 6.23 2.49 -5.49
N ALA A 64 7.43 2.26 -6.03
CA ALA A 64 8.36 1.29 -5.44
C ALA A 64 8.77 1.67 -4.01
N ILE A 65 9.09 2.95 -3.74
CA ILE A 65 9.38 3.44 -2.38
C ILE A 65 8.17 3.24 -1.47
N LYS A 66 6.98 3.64 -1.90
CA LYS A 66 5.74 3.49 -1.12
C LYS A 66 5.46 2.02 -0.78
N ASN A 67 5.59 1.12 -1.75
CA ASN A 67 5.44 -0.31 -1.53
C ASN A 67 6.47 -0.86 -0.54
N GLN A 68 7.73 -0.44 -0.62
CA GLN A 68 8.77 -0.86 0.32
C GLN A 68 8.46 -0.41 1.75
N ARG A 69 7.98 0.82 1.94
CA ARG A 69 7.58 1.35 3.25
C ARG A 69 6.35 0.61 3.79
N ALA A 70 5.34 0.37 2.95
CA ALA A 70 4.16 -0.41 3.33
C ALA A 70 4.54 -1.85 3.74
N ALA A 71 5.43 -2.51 3.00
CA ALA A 71 5.94 -3.82 3.34
C ALA A 71 6.64 -3.83 4.71
N LYS A 72 7.44 -2.80 5.02
CA LYS A 72 8.12 -2.66 6.32
C LYS A 72 7.11 -2.55 7.46
N GLU A 73 6.09 -1.68 7.33
CA GLU A 73 5.03 -1.56 8.33
C GLU A 73 4.28 -2.89 8.53
N LEU A 74 3.97 -3.59 7.44
CA LEU A 74 3.31 -4.90 7.49
C LEU A 74 4.16 -5.95 8.24
N VAL A 75 5.46 -6.00 7.98
CA VAL A 75 6.39 -6.93 8.66
C VAL A 75 6.47 -6.62 10.14
N ILE A 76 6.58 -5.34 10.53
CA ILE A 76 6.58 -4.92 11.92
C ILE A 76 5.24 -5.26 12.59
N GLY A 77 4.12 -5.04 11.89
CA GLY A 77 2.79 -5.41 12.37
C GLY A 77 2.68 -6.92 12.65
N LYS A 78 3.15 -7.75 11.73
CA LYS A 78 3.20 -9.22 11.92
C LYS A 78 4.04 -9.62 13.13
N PHE A 79 5.20 -9.01 13.33
CA PHE A 79 6.03 -9.26 14.50
C PHE A 79 5.29 -9.01 15.81
N TYR A 80 4.56 -7.89 15.93
CA TYR A 80 3.73 -7.60 17.10
C TYR A 80 2.53 -8.55 17.22
N HIS A 81 1.90 -8.89 16.10
CA HIS A 81 0.76 -9.81 16.08
C HIS A 81 1.14 -11.20 16.61
N ASP A 82 2.28 -11.74 16.17
CA ASP A 82 2.78 -13.06 16.60
C ASP A 82 3.08 -13.07 18.11
N ARG A 83 3.42 -11.93 18.69
CA ARG A 83 3.62 -11.73 20.13
C ARG A 83 2.34 -11.44 20.90
N LYS A 84 1.18 -11.40 20.21
CA LYS A 84 -0.13 -11.02 20.78
C LYS A 84 -0.19 -9.58 21.29
N GLU A 85 0.70 -8.72 20.84
CA GLU A 85 0.71 -7.28 21.09
C GLU A 85 -0.24 -6.60 20.11
N PHE A 86 -1.54 -6.92 20.19
CA PHE A 86 -2.55 -6.62 19.19
C PHE A 86 -2.73 -5.13 18.90
N LEU A 87 -2.64 -4.25 19.91
CA LEU A 87 -2.77 -2.81 19.68
C LEU A 87 -1.57 -2.22 18.92
N ALA A 88 -0.36 -2.72 19.20
CA ALA A 88 0.83 -2.34 18.45
C ALA A 88 0.75 -2.84 17.00
N ALA A 89 0.31 -4.09 16.79
CA ALA A 89 0.09 -4.64 15.45
C ALA A 89 -0.96 -3.84 14.67
N LEU A 90 -2.09 -3.51 15.32
CA LEU A 90 -3.18 -2.73 14.72
C LEU A 90 -2.68 -1.39 14.19
N THR A 91 -1.90 -0.65 15.01
CA THR A 91 -1.32 0.64 14.61
C THR A 91 -0.45 0.50 13.36
N ARG A 92 0.38 -0.54 13.26
CA ARG A 92 1.24 -0.78 12.09
C ARG A 92 0.45 -1.09 10.84
N TYR A 93 -0.57 -1.94 10.94
CA TYR A 93 -1.43 -2.26 9.80
C TYR A 93 -2.28 -1.06 9.36
N GLN A 94 -2.76 -0.25 10.31
CA GLN A 94 -3.47 1.00 10.00
C GLN A 94 -2.57 2.01 9.28
N ASN A 95 -1.29 2.10 9.62
CA ASN A 95 -0.32 2.93 8.88
C ASN A 95 -0.22 2.51 7.41
N VAL A 96 -0.27 1.20 7.09
CA VAL A 96 -0.29 0.75 5.69
C VAL A 96 -1.51 1.29 4.96
N VAL A 97 -2.69 1.22 5.57
CA VAL A 97 -3.94 1.64 4.95
C VAL A 97 -4.02 3.17 4.79
N SER A 98 -3.55 3.93 5.79
CA SER A 98 -3.65 5.41 5.80
C SER A 98 -2.55 6.08 4.99
N GLU A 99 -1.30 5.64 5.13
CA GLU A 99 -0.14 6.29 4.53
C GLU A 99 0.17 5.77 3.11
N PHE A 100 -0.23 4.53 2.81
CA PHE A 100 0.09 3.85 1.55
C PHE A 100 -1.15 3.21 0.89
N PRO A 101 -2.25 3.97 0.67
CA PRO A 101 -3.52 3.42 0.18
C PRO A 101 -3.42 2.76 -1.20
N ASP A 102 -2.45 3.18 -2.01
CA ASP A 102 -2.21 2.64 -3.36
C ASP A 102 -1.20 1.47 -3.38
N SER A 103 -0.71 1.03 -2.20
CA SER A 103 0.29 -0.04 -2.14
C SER A 103 -0.36 -1.41 -2.38
N THR A 104 0.42 -2.34 -2.92
CA THR A 104 0.00 -3.73 -3.10
C THR A 104 -0.24 -4.47 -1.77
N TYR A 105 0.08 -3.86 -0.64
CA TYR A 105 -0.04 -4.44 0.71
C TYR A 105 -1.31 -4.03 1.46
N VAL A 106 -2.13 -3.13 0.89
CA VAL A 106 -3.36 -2.63 1.55
C VAL A 106 -4.36 -3.75 1.80
N GLU A 107 -4.55 -4.63 0.83
CA GLU A 107 -5.48 -5.76 0.95
C GLU A 107 -5.08 -6.69 2.11
N GLU A 108 -3.79 -7.06 2.19
CA GLU A 108 -3.28 -7.86 3.30
C GLU A 108 -3.39 -7.11 4.62
N ALA A 109 -3.07 -5.82 4.67
CA ALA A 109 -3.15 -5.02 5.88
C ALA A 109 -4.59 -4.96 6.42
N LEU A 110 -5.59 -4.75 5.57
CA LEU A 110 -7.00 -4.79 5.96
C LEU A 110 -7.40 -6.16 6.52
N TYR A 111 -6.97 -7.23 5.88
CA TYR A 111 -7.18 -8.59 6.40
C TYR A 111 -6.53 -8.80 7.78
N ARG A 112 -5.30 -8.33 7.98
CA ARG A 112 -4.62 -8.43 9.28
C ARG A 112 -5.28 -7.59 10.37
N ILE A 113 -5.86 -6.44 10.03
CA ILE A 113 -6.69 -5.64 10.94
C ILE A 113 -7.91 -6.45 11.39
N ILE A 114 -8.56 -7.18 10.46
CA ILE A 114 -9.71 -8.04 10.78
C ILE A 114 -9.30 -9.16 11.75
N GLU A 115 -8.17 -9.84 11.51
CA GLU A 115 -7.66 -10.87 12.42
C GLU A 115 -7.41 -10.31 13.84
N VAL A 116 -6.84 -9.10 13.93
CA VAL A 116 -6.64 -8.43 15.22
C VAL A 116 -7.96 -8.11 15.90
N TYR A 117 -8.95 -7.55 15.19
CA TYR A 117 -10.25 -7.25 15.77
C TYR A 117 -10.97 -8.50 16.26
N VAL A 118 -10.92 -9.59 15.50
CA VAL A 118 -11.47 -10.89 15.94
C VAL A 118 -10.77 -11.39 17.20
N SER A 119 -9.42 -11.28 17.25
CA SER A 119 -8.63 -11.68 18.42
C SER A 119 -8.96 -10.88 19.69
N LEU A 120 -9.36 -9.61 19.50
CA LEU A 120 -9.81 -8.73 20.58
C LEU A 120 -11.30 -8.85 20.92
N GLY A 121 -12.06 -9.69 20.20
CA GLY A 121 -13.51 -9.82 20.37
C GLY A 121 -14.33 -8.66 19.80
N LEU A 122 -13.70 -7.76 19.01
CA LEU A 122 -14.31 -6.60 18.37
C LEU A 122 -14.97 -7.03 17.05
N THR A 123 -16.05 -7.80 17.16
CA THR A 123 -16.69 -8.44 15.99
C THR A 123 -17.32 -7.46 15.03
N GLN A 124 -17.85 -6.34 15.52
CA GLN A 124 -18.46 -5.32 14.66
C GLN A 124 -17.40 -4.58 13.84
N GLU A 125 -16.27 -4.23 14.45
CA GLU A 125 -15.13 -3.60 13.79
C GLU A 125 -14.52 -4.53 12.74
N ALA A 126 -14.41 -5.83 13.05
CA ALA A 126 -13.97 -6.84 12.10
C ALA A 126 -14.91 -6.91 10.88
N ARG A 127 -16.22 -6.92 11.11
CA ARG A 127 -17.23 -6.93 10.04
C ARG A 127 -17.18 -5.68 9.19
N ASN A 128 -17.12 -4.50 9.79
CA ASN A 128 -17.02 -3.23 9.07
C ASN A 128 -15.77 -3.17 8.19
N THR A 129 -14.64 -3.66 8.70
CA THR A 129 -13.38 -3.71 7.93
C THR A 129 -13.46 -4.75 6.80
N ALA A 130 -14.14 -5.88 6.99
CA ALA A 130 -14.36 -6.87 5.94
C ALA A 130 -15.27 -6.34 4.83
N VAL A 131 -16.31 -5.56 5.17
CA VAL A 131 -17.15 -4.84 4.18
C VAL A 131 -16.30 -3.86 3.37
N LEU A 132 -15.44 -3.08 4.03
CA LEU A 132 -14.53 -2.14 3.35
C LEU A 132 -13.59 -2.87 2.39
N LEU A 133 -12.99 -3.99 2.82
CA LEU A 133 -12.12 -4.82 1.99
C LEU A 133 -12.87 -5.37 0.78
N GLY A 134 -14.06 -5.90 0.97
CA GLY A 134 -14.89 -6.44 -0.11
C GLY A 134 -15.41 -5.39 -1.10
N HIS A 135 -15.71 -4.18 -0.61
CA HIS A 135 -16.14 -3.08 -1.47
C HIS A 135 -15.01 -2.60 -2.39
N ASN A 136 -13.81 -2.42 -1.84
CA ASN A 136 -12.68 -1.87 -2.59
C ASN A 136 -11.96 -2.96 -3.42
N PHE A 137 -11.93 -4.20 -2.94
CA PHE A 137 -11.16 -5.30 -3.53
C PHE A 137 -11.98 -6.59 -3.63
N PRO A 138 -13.08 -6.59 -4.40
CA PRO A 138 -14.05 -7.70 -4.43
C PRO A 138 -13.47 -9.02 -4.98
N ALA A 139 -12.38 -8.96 -5.75
CA ALA A 139 -11.70 -10.14 -6.30
C ALA A 139 -10.50 -10.59 -5.46
N SER A 140 -10.24 -9.94 -4.34
CA SER A 140 -9.09 -10.21 -3.49
C SER A 140 -9.18 -11.56 -2.78
N THR A 141 -8.09 -12.33 -2.80
CA THR A 141 -8.00 -13.55 -1.97
C THR A 141 -8.06 -13.25 -0.47
N TRP A 142 -7.61 -12.05 -0.06
CA TRP A 142 -7.71 -11.58 1.32
C TRP A 142 -9.15 -11.32 1.75
N TYR A 143 -9.99 -10.83 0.81
CA TYR A 143 -11.41 -10.65 1.06
C TYR A 143 -12.12 -11.99 1.35
N PHE A 144 -11.84 -13.03 0.56
CA PHE A 144 -12.45 -14.35 0.82
C PHE A 144 -12.01 -14.92 2.16
N LYS A 145 -10.74 -14.78 2.54
CA LYS A 145 -10.25 -15.19 3.87
C LYS A 145 -10.90 -14.38 4.99
N ALA A 146 -11.08 -13.08 4.79
CA ALA A 146 -11.76 -12.20 5.76
C ALA A 146 -13.22 -12.63 5.98
N TYR A 147 -13.93 -12.94 4.89
CA TYR A 147 -15.30 -13.44 4.98
C TYR A 147 -15.39 -14.72 5.82
N GLU A 148 -14.51 -15.69 5.56
CA GLU A 148 -14.50 -16.96 6.31
C GLU A 148 -14.26 -16.76 7.82
N ILE A 149 -13.44 -15.80 8.19
CA ILE A 149 -13.18 -15.48 9.61
C ILE A 149 -14.39 -14.82 10.28
N VAL A 150 -15.09 -13.93 9.56
CA VAL A 150 -16.17 -13.11 10.13
C VAL A 150 -17.52 -13.78 10.07
N GLU A 151 -17.84 -14.47 8.95
CA GLU A 151 -19.17 -15.04 8.67
C GLU A 151 -19.17 -16.57 8.63
N GLY A 152 -17.99 -17.20 8.63
CA GLY A 152 -17.86 -18.66 8.49
C GLY A 152 -17.64 -19.10 7.04
N PRO A 153 -17.69 -20.41 6.77
CA PRO A 153 -17.34 -20.98 5.46
C PRO A 153 -18.11 -20.35 4.31
N LEU A 154 -17.40 -20.02 3.24
CA LEU A 154 -18.01 -19.48 2.01
C LEU A 154 -19.07 -20.41 1.46
N PRO A 155 -20.25 -19.88 1.07
CA PRO A 155 -21.23 -20.65 0.32
C PRO A 155 -20.60 -21.24 -0.95
N ARG A 156 -20.91 -22.51 -1.27
CA ARG A 156 -20.26 -23.26 -2.37
C ARG A 156 -20.34 -22.58 -3.75
N HIS A 157 -21.28 -21.66 -3.96
CA HIS A 157 -21.45 -20.90 -5.21
C HIS A 157 -20.59 -19.62 -5.29
N ILE A 158 -19.91 -19.23 -4.19
CA ILE A 158 -19.06 -18.04 -4.11
C ILE A 158 -17.56 -18.40 -4.18
N THR A 159 -17.21 -19.69 -4.23
CA THR A 159 -15.79 -20.08 -4.34
C THR A 159 -15.19 -19.54 -5.64
N PRO A 160 -13.99 -18.92 -5.60
CA PRO A 160 -13.34 -18.41 -6.80
C PRO A 160 -12.99 -19.56 -7.75
N LYS A 161 -13.83 -19.81 -8.75
CA LYS A 161 -13.41 -20.52 -9.97
C LYS A 161 -12.61 -19.51 -10.77
N GLY A 162 -11.37 -19.84 -11.09
CA GLY A 162 -10.49 -18.95 -11.85
C GLY A 162 -11.19 -18.36 -13.07
N GLY A 163 -11.34 -17.02 -13.09
CA GLY A 163 -11.89 -16.26 -14.20
C GLY A 163 -13.35 -15.82 -13.99
N GLY A 164 -13.54 -14.54 -13.67
CA GLY A 164 -14.81 -13.84 -13.82
C GLY A 164 -15.74 -13.93 -12.61
N ILE A 165 -15.47 -13.11 -11.59
CA ILE A 165 -16.42 -12.90 -10.49
C ILE A 165 -17.34 -11.74 -10.86
N GLY A 166 -18.60 -12.06 -11.15
CA GLY A 166 -19.68 -11.07 -11.12
C GLY A 166 -19.74 -10.43 -9.72
N ARG A 167 -20.06 -9.15 -9.67
CA ARG A 167 -20.19 -8.36 -8.44
C ARG A 167 -21.11 -9.07 -7.43
N LEU A 168 -20.53 -9.81 -6.50
CA LEU A 168 -21.22 -10.35 -5.34
C LEU A 168 -20.71 -9.59 -4.12
N ASN A 169 -21.56 -8.76 -3.55
CA ASN A 169 -21.34 -8.20 -2.22
C ASN A 169 -22.07 -9.11 -1.20
N PRO A 170 -21.36 -10.02 -0.50
CA PRO A 170 -22.00 -10.94 0.44
C PRO A 170 -22.52 -10.26 1.71
N PHE A 171 -22.22 -8.95 1.90
CA PHE A 171 -22.72 -8.13 3.01
C PHE A 171 -23.84 -7.16 2.58
N GLY A 172 -24.33 -7.23 1.34
CA GLY A 172 -25.38 -6.39 0.78
C GLY A 172 -26.78 -6.83 1.14
#